data_c4f982f6a6c26d3b518f099cb60992bd
#
_entry.id   c4f982f6a6c26d3b518f099cb60992bd
#
_cell.length_a   1.000
_cell.length_b   1.000
_cell.length_c   1.000
_cell.angle_alpha   90.00
_cell.angle_beta   90.00
_cell.angle_gamma   90.00
#
_symmetry.space_group_name_H-M   'P 1'
#
loop_
_entity.id
_entity.type
_entity.pdbx_description
1 polymer ?
#
loop_
_entity_poly.entity_id
_entity_poly.type
_entity_poly.pdbx_seq_one_letter_code
_entity_poly.pdbx_strand_id
1 'polypeptide(L)'
;MAARIAKFRQDLLRYKHIGLDTMCFIYQFAQDSRFSPLTHMIFEFMENKKITATTSTISIIEAFVFPEQRGDQFLISEYEKIFLNLPGLTIVPVDWKISRLTAKLRAQYPKVRIPDAVQLSAALLEDCRAFLTNDDQLRQVKEISVMVVKDYL
;
A
#
# COMPACT_ATOMS: atom_id res chain seq x y z
N MET A 1 -1.48 11.79 20.19
CA MET A 1 -2.03 10.62 19.46
C MET A 1 -3.35 10.93 18.76
N ALA A 2 -4.38 11.37 19.45
CA ALA A 2 -5.68 11.68 18.82
C ALA A 2 -5.57 12.70 17.67
N ALA A 3 -4.77 13.75 17.82
CA ALA A 3 -4.57 14.76 16.77
C ALA A 3 -3.87 14.19 15.53
N ARG A 4 -2.94 13.25 15.71
CA ARG A 4 -2.24 12.62 14.58
C ARG A 4 -3.14 11.66 13.82
N ILE A 5 -3.96 10.90 14.53
CA ILE A 5 -4.96 10.02 13.92
C ILE A 5 -6.00 10.86 13.15
N ALA A 6 -6.44 11.99 13.73
CA ALA A 6 -7.34 12.91 13.05
C ALA A 6 -6.72 13.47 11.76
N LYS A 7 -5.42 13.81 11.81
CA LYS A 7 -4.68 14.23 10.61
C LYS A 7 -4.62 13.12 9.56
N PHE A 8 -4.35 11.89 9.96
CA PHE A 8 -4.35 10.75 9.04
C PHE A 8 -5.70 10.61 8.32
N ARG A 9 -6.78 10.67 9.09
CA ARG A 9 -8.15 10.65 8.55
C ARG A 9 -8.37 11.76 7.53
N GLN A 10 -7.97 12.99 7.85
CA GLN A 10 -8.10 14.14 6.95
C GLN A 10 -7.30 13.95 5.67
N ASP A 11 -6.06 13.46 5.78
CA ASP A 11 -5.19 13.23 4.62
C ASP A 11 -5.77 12.14 3.70
N LEU A 12 -6.27 11.04 4.26
CA LEU A 12 -6.95 9.99 3.48
C LEU A 12 -8.14 10.56 2.68
N LEU A 13 -8.99 11.34 3.34
CA LEU A 13 -10.18 11.92 2.71
C LEU A 13 -9.83 13.01 1.70
N ARG A 14 -8.72 13.70 1.92
CA ARG A 14 -8.21 14.72 0.99
C ARG A 14 -7.68 14.11 -0.29
N TYR A 15 -6.86 13.06 -0.18
CA TYR A 15 -6.26 12.43 -1.35
C TYR A 15 -7.23 11.51 -2.10
N LYS A 16 -8.10 10.82 -1.39
CA LYS A 16 -9.17 9.95 -1.89
C LYS A 16 -8.72 8.73 -2.69
N HIS A 17 -7.71 8.86 -3.53
CA HIS A 17 -7.15 7.75 -4.32
C HIS A 17 -5.67 7.61 -3.96
N ILE A 18 -5.30 6.52 -3.28
CA ILE A 18 -3.98 6.35 -2.68
C ILE A 18 -3.34 5.04 -3.10
N GLY A 19 -2.01 5.08 -3.29
CA GLY A 19 -1.22 3.87 -3.43
C GLY A 19 -0.93 3.27 -2.06
N LEU A 20 -1.02 1.95 -1.95
CA LEU A 20 -0.72 1.23 -0.72
C LEU A 20 0.50 0.35 -0.91
N ASP A 21 1.48 0.51 -0.03
CA ASP A 21 2.60 -0.41 0.11
C ASP A 21 2.13 -1.70 0.79
N THR A 22 2.87 -2.78 0.63
CA THR A 22 2.53 -4.10 1.18
C THR A 22 2.31 -4.08 2.69
N MET A 23 3.04 -3.23 3.42
CA MET A 23 2.92 -3.15 4.87
C MET A 23 1.49 -2.85 5.34
N CYS A 24 0.71 -2.11 4.56
CA CYS A 24 -0.68 -1.81 4.91
C CYS A 24 -1.52 -3.08 5.05
N PHE A 25 -1.31 -4.05 4.17
CA PHE A 25 -1.98 -5.36 4.22
C PHE A 25 -1.41 -6.23 5.34
N ILE A 26 -0.09 -6.31 5.44
CA ILE A 26 0.58 -7.15 6.45
C ILE A 26 0.19 -6.72 7.86
N TYR A 27 0.22 -5.42 8.17
CA TYR A 27 -0.17 -4.92 9.48
C TYR A 27 -1.64 -5.19 9.80
N GLN A 28 -2.51 -5.08 8.79
CA GLN A 28 -3.93 -5.38 8.96
C GLN A 28 -4.16 -6.87 9.21
N PHE A 29 -3.51 -7.75 8.43
CA PHE A 29 -3.65 -9.21 8.57
C PHE A 29 -3.09 -9.71 9.90
N ALA A 30 -1.94 -9.18 10.33
CA ALA A 30 -1.30 -9.54 11.59
C ALA A 30 -1.99 -8.90 12.81
N GLN A 31 -2.92 -7.98 12.60
CA GLN A 31 -3.53 -7.17 13.64
C GLN A 31 -2.48 -6.52 14.55
N ASP A 32 -1.45 -5.96 13.92
CA ASP A 32 -0.36 -5.29 14.61
C ASP A 32 -0.93 -4.16 15.49
N SER A 33 -0.79 -4.30 16.81
CA SER A 33 -1.42 -3.39 17.78
C SER A 33 -0.99 -1.93 17.62
N ARG A 34 0.19 -1.71 17.05
CA ARG A 34 0.76 -0.37 16.84
C ARG A 34 0.17 0.32 15.62
N PHE A 35 0.02 -0.42 14.51
CA PHE A 35 -0.38 0.15 13.22
C PHE A 35 -1.83 -0.18 12.83
N SER A 36 -2.43 -1.23 13.42
CA SER A 36 -3.77 -1.65 13.05
C SER A 36 -4.85 -0.57 13.18
N PRO A 37 -4.78 0.38 14.12
CA PRO A 37 -5.76 1.46 14.14
C PRO A 37 -5.77 2.30 12.86
N LEU A 38 -4.59 2.49 12.25
CA LEU A 38 -4.45 3.24 11.00
C LEU A 38 -4.83 2.37 9.78
N THR A 39 -4.31 1.14 9.72
CA THR A 39 -4.66 0.24 8.62
C THR A 39 -6.14 -0.13 8.62
N HIS A 40 -6.73 -0.34 9.77
CA HIS A 40 -8.17 -0.58 9.90
C HIS A 40 -8.99 0.58 9.32
N MET A 41 -8.59 1.81 9.58
CA MET A 41 -9.25 3.00 9.02
C MET A 41 -9.20 3.01 7.48
N ILE A 42 -8.06 2.61 6.90
CA ILE A 42 -7.93 2.52 5.44
C ILE A 42 -8.97 1.56 4.87
N PHE A 43 -9.02 0.34 5.40
CA PHE A 43 -9.94 -0.70 4.93
C PHE A 43 -11.39 -0.33 5.15
N GLU A 44 -11.72 0.25 6.31
CA GLU A 44 -13.06 0.75 6.61
C GLU A 44 -13.49 1.83 5.60
N PHE A 45 -12.59 2.76 5.28
CA PHE A 45 -12.89 3.82 4.32
C PHE A 45 -13.07 3.29 2.91
N MET A 46 -12.34 2.23 2.54
CA MET A 46 -12.53 1.56 1.26
C MET A 46 -13.88 0.83 1.22
N GLU A 47 -14.22 0.07 2.25
CA GLU A 47 -15.51 -0.62 2.36
C GLU A 47 -16.69 0.34 2.31
N ASN A 48 -16.56 1.51 2.91
CA ASN A 48 -17.57 2.57 2.91
C ASN A 48 -17.49 3.48 1.68
N LYS A 49 -16.66 3.12 0.69
CA LYS A 49 -16.51 3.86 -0.59
C LYS A 49 -16.09 5.31 -0.42
N LYS A 50 -15.39 5.63 0.66
CA LYS A 50 -14.87 6.97 0.93
C LYS A 50 -13.54 7.23 0.22
N ILE A 51 -12.74 6.17 0.04
CA ILE A 51 -11.47 6.21 -0.68
C ILE A 51 -11.35 5.00 -1.59
N THR A 52 -10.47 5.10 -2.57
CA THR A 52 -10.01 3.98 -3.40
C THR A 52 -8.50 3.84 -3.26
N ALA A 53 -7.99 2.67 -3.56
CA ALA A 53 -6.57 2.39 -3.40
C ALA A 53 -6.03 1.56 -4.55
N THR A 54 -4.72 1.68 -4.77
CA THR A 54 -3.98 0.89 -5.74
C THR A 54 -2.79 0.23 -5.05
N THR A 55 -2.56 -1.02 -5.37
CA THR A 55 -1.33 -1.73 -5.06
C THR A 55 -0.87 -2.49 -6.29
N SER A 56 0.24 -3.21 -6.21
CA SER A 56 0.70 -4.07 -7.29
C SER A 56 0.72 -5.53 -6.86
N THR A 57 0.95 -6.43 -7.83
CA THR A 57 1.13 -7.85 -7.54
C THR A 57 2.33 -8.15 -6.65
N ILE A 58 3.25 -7.20 -6.44
CA ILE A 58 4.30 -7.31 -5.42
C ILE A 58 3.69 -7.51 -4.03
N SER A 59 2.59 -6.83 -3.71
CA SER A 59 1.90 -7.02 -2.43
C SER A 59 1.38 -8.44 -2.25
N ILE A 60 0.93 -9.07 -3.34
CA ILE A 60 0.50 -10.48 -3.31
C ILE A 60 1.70 -11.36 -2.95
N ILE A 61 2.81 -11.18 -3.67
CA ILE A 61 4.03 -11.98 -3.45
C ILE A 61 4.49 -11.84 -1.98
N GLU A 62 4.63 -10.62 -1.52
CA GLU A 62 5.17 -10.35 -0.18
C GLU A 62 4.22 -10.79 0.94
N ALA A 63 2.92 -10.57 0.76
CA ALA A 63 1.94 -10.94 1.79
C ALA A 63 1.75 -12.46 1.92
N PHE A 64 1.84 -13.21 0.82
CA PHE A 64 1.58 -14.64 0.83
C PHE A 64 2.78 -15.50 1.25
N VAL A 65 4.00 -14.95 1.31
CA VAL A 65 5.18 -15.70 1.74
C VAL A 65 4.99 -16.35 3.11
N PHE A 66 4.48 -15.60 4.08
CA PHE A 66 4.31 -16.11 5.45
C PHE A 66 3.32 -17.29 5.54
N PRO A 67 2.07 -17.17 5.05
CA PRO A 67 1.15 -18.31 5.10
C PRO A 67 1.60 -19.50 4.25
N GLU A 68 2.28 -19.25 3.11
CA GLU A 68 2.85 -20.33 2.29
C GLU A 68 3.95 -21.08 3.03
N GLN A 69 4.85 -20.37 3.72
CA GLN A 69 5.88 -21.01 4.55
C GLN A 69 5.30 -21.90 5.64
N ARG A 70 4.14 -21.55 6.17
CA ARG A 70 3.44 -22.32 7.20
C ARG A 70 2.58 -23.44 6.63
N GLY A 71 2.36 -23.47 5.33
CA GLY A 71 1.43 -24.41 4.70
C GLY A 71 -0.01 -24.22 5.21
N ASP A 72 -0.36 -23.00 5.63
CA ASP A 72 -1.66 -22.68 6.25
C ASP A 72 -2.68 -22.35 5.17
N GLN A 73 -3.38 -23.36 4.65
CA GLN A 73 -4.36 -23.21 3.58
C GLN A 73 -5.55 -22.34 3.98
N PHE A 74 -5.95 -22.38 5.24
CA PHE A 74 -7.03 -21.51 5.75
C PHE A 74 -6.61 -20.04 5.66
N LEU A 75 -5.41 -19.71 6.12
CA LEU A 75 -4.90 -18.35 6.10
C LEU A 75 -4.69 -17.83 4.67
N ILE A 76 -4.18 -18.69 3.78
CA ILE A 76 -4.05 -18.38 2.35
C ILE A 76 -5.41 -18.01 1.77
N SER A 77 -6.44 -18.81 2.04
CA SER A 77 -7.80 -18.55 1.56
C SER A 77 -8.37 -17.23 2.11
N GLU A 78 -8.11 -16.92 3.37
CA GLU A 78 -8.55 -15.66 3.98
C GLU A 78 -7.87 -14.44 3.34
N TYR A 79 -6.58 -14.52 3.06
CA TYR A 79 -5.86 -13.44 2.37
C TYR A 79 -6.38 -13.25 0.93
N GLU A 80 -6.61 -14.35 0.21
CA GLU A 80 -7.18 -14.29 -1.13
C GLU A 80 -8.53 -13.57 -1.15
N LYS A 81 -9.41 -13.90 -0.20
CA LYS A 81 -10.73 -13.25 -0.09
C LYS A 81 -10.60 -11.74 0.07
N ILE A 82 -9.66 -11.29 0.90
CA ILE A 82 -9.45 -9.85 1.14
C ILE A 82 -8.97 -9.18 -0.15
N PHE A 83 -7.91 -9.69 -0.77
CA PHE A 83 -7.35 -9.07 -1.98
C PHE A 83 -8.34 -9.07 -3.15
N LEU A 84 -9.13 -10.13 -3.30
CA LEU A 84 -10.05 -10.26 -4.43
C LEU A 84 -11.37 -9.49 -4.23
N ASN A 85 -11.78 -9.23 -2.99
CA ASN A 85 -13.10 -8.69 -2.69
C ASN A 85 -13.08 -7.31 -2.01
N LEU A 86 -11.91 -6.75 -1.70
CA LEU A 86 -11.85 -5.43 -1.06
C LEU A 86 -12.36 -4.35 -2.03
N PRO A 87 -13.45 -3.65 -1.69
CA PRO A 87 -14.00 -2.63 -2.56
C PRO A 87 -12.99 -1.51 -2.85
N GLY A 88 -12.94 -1.06 -4.09
CA GLY A 88 -12.11 0.07 -4.49
C GLY A 88 -10.61 -0.23 -4.56
N LEU A 89 -10.19 -1.49 -4.45
CA LEU A 89 -8.80 -1.87 -4.61
C LEU A 89 -8.50 -2.25 -6.07
N THR A 90 -7.51 -1.59 -6.66
CA THR A 90 -6.92 -1.96 -7.94
C THR A 90 -5.57 -2.62 -7.68
N ILE A 91 -5.37 -3.83 -8.22
CA ILE A 91 -4.10 -4.56 -8.15
C ILE A 91 -3.46 -4.55 -9.53
N VAL A 92 -2.36 -3.81 -9.68
CA VAL A 92 -1.70 -3.63 -10.97
C VAL A 92 -0.67 -4.74 -11.18
N PRO A 93 -0.75 -5.49 -12.29
CA PRO A 93 0.27 -6.50 -12.59
C PRO A 93 1.58 -5.85 -13.00
N VAL A 94 2.69 -6.54 -12.75
CA VAL A 94 4.02 -6.11 -13.21
C VAL A 94 4.17 -6.50 -14.67
N ASP A 95 3.68 -5.64 -15.53
CA ASP A 95 3.74 -5.80 -16.99
C ASP A 95 4.87 -4.96 -17.61
N TRP A 96 4.89 -4.87 -18.93
CA TRP A 96 5.90 -4.08 -19.66
C TRP A 96 5.87 -2.61 -19.24
N LYS A 97 4.70 -2.00 -19.17
CA LYS A 97 4.54 -0.58 -18.86
C LYS A 97 5.01 -0.24 -17.44
N ILE A 98 4.62 -1.05 -16.45
CA ILE A 98 5.09 -0.92 -15.07
C ILE A 98 6.61 -1.14 -14.99
N SER A 99 7.12 -2.14 -15.69
CA SER A 99 8.57 -2.43 -15.70
C SER A 99 9.38 -1.26 -16.26
N ARG A 100 8.91 -0.63 -17.33
CA ARG A 100 9.58 0.53 -17.92
C ARG A 100 9.54 1.74 -16.98
N LEU A 101 8.41 2.02 -16.35
CA LEU A 101 8.28 3.11 -15.38
C LEU A 101 9.15 2.87 -14.15
N THR A 102 9.19 1.63 -13.67
CA THR A 102 10.05 1.21 -12.56
C THR A 102 11.53 1.45 -12.87
N ALA A 103 11.96 1.08 -14.06
CA ALA A 103 13.35 1.32 -14.50
C ALA A 103 13.68 2.82 -14.48
N LYS A 104 12.76 3.66 -14.95
CA LYS A 104 12.92 5.12 -14.96
C LYS A 104 13.02 5.68 -13.53
N LEU A 105 12.17 5.24 -12.62
CA LEU A 105 12.23 5.65 -11.21
C LEU A 105 13.54 5.21 -10.55
N ARG A 106 13.96 3.98 -10.80
CA ARG A 106 15.21 3.46 -10.24
C ARG A 106 16.45 4.20 -10.76
N ALA A 107 16.44 4.60 -12.02
CA ALA A 107 17.51 5.41 -12.58
C ALA A 107 17.61 6.79 -11.89
N GLN A 108 16.47 7.37 -11.57
CA GLN A 108 16.37 8.66 -10.89
C GLN A 108 16.63 8.56 -9.38
N TYR A 109 16.15 7.48 -8.75
CA TYR A 109 16.27 7.24 -7.32
C TYR A 109 16.94 5.88 -7.05
N PRO A 110 18.27 5.76 -7.23
CA PRO A 110 18.94 4.45 -7.17
C PRO A 110 18.90 3.76 -5.80
N LYS A 111 18.60 4.51 -4.73
CA LYS A 111 18.46 3.95 -3.37
C LYS A 111 17.10 3.30 -3.14
N VAL A 112 16.10 3.60 -3.97
CA VAL A 112 14.79 2.95 -3.89
C VAL A 112 14.91 1.53 -4.43
N ARG A 113 14.51 0.55 -3.64
CA ARG A 113 14.57 -0.86 -4.03
C ARG A 113 13.56 -1.16 -5.14
N ILE A 114 13.82 -2.21 -5.93
CA ILE A 114 12.95 -2.60 -7.04
C ILE A 114 11.50 -2.83 -6.59
N PRO A 115 11.20 -3.61 -5.53
CA PRO A 115 9.81 -3.80 -5.12
C PRO A 115 9.09 -2.50 -4.78
N ASP A 116 9.77 -1.59 -4.09
CA ASP A 116 9.21 -0.29 -3.72
C ASP A 116 8.97 0.59 -4.95
N ALA A 117 9.90 0.56 -5.90
CA ALA A 117 9.75 1.29 -7.17
C ALA A 117 8.59 0.73 -8.02
N VAL A 118 8.35 -0.58 -7.99
CA VAL A 118 7.18 -1.19 -8.64
C VAL A 118 5.88 -0.68 -8.00
N GLN A 119 5.80 -0.64 -6.68
CA GLN A 119 4.65 -0.14 -5.97
C GLN A 119 4.35 1.33 -6.29
N LEU A 120 5.40 2.15 -6.31
CA LEU A 120 5.29 3.57 -6.70
C LEU A 120 4.86 3.72 -8.15
N SER A 121 5.39 2.90 -9.05
CA SER A 121 5.01 2.89 -10.46
C SER A 121 3.53 2.56 -10.65
N ALA A 122 3.02 1.57 -9.91
CA ALA A 122 1.61 1.22 -9.93
C ALA A 122 0.73 2.39 -9.48
N ALA A 123 1.12 3.05 -8.40
CA ALA A 123 0.41 4.22 -7.89
C ALA A 123 0.40 5.37 -8.89
N LEU A 124 1.53 5.65 -9.51
CA LEU A 124 1.66 6.71 -10.52
C LEU A 124 0.85 6.41 -11.78
N LEU A 125 0.88 5.15 -12.24
CA LEU A 125 0.13 4.74 -13.44
C LEU A 125 -1.38 4.89 -13.23
N GLU A 126 -1.88 4.62 -12.04
CA GLU A 126 -3.29 4.72 -11.68
C GLU A 126 -3.67 6.12 -11.15
N ASP A 127 -2.81 7.11 -11.35
CA ASP A 127 -3.06 8.50 -10.95
C ASP A 127 -3.37 8.68 -9.46
N CYS A 128 -2.76 7.87 -8.60
CA CYS A 128 -2.86 8.05 -7.16
C CYS A 128 -2.26 9.40 -6.75
N ARG A 129 -2.90 10.06 -5.80
CA ARG A 129 -2.49 11.39 -5.32
C ARG A 129 -1.51 11.30 -4.17
N ALA A 130 -1.46 10.16 -3.48
CA ALA A 130 -0.52 9.90 -2.41
C ALA A 130 -0.14 8.43 -2.40
N PHE A 131 0.98 8.11 -1.78
CA PHE A 131 1.47 6.75 -1.58
C PHE A 131 1.73 6.53 -0.09
N LEU A 132 1.13 5.49 0.47
CA LEU A 132 1.22 5.18 1.89
C LEU A 132 2.22 4.05 2.11
N THR A 133 3.24 4.34 2.92
CA THR A 133 4.34 3.40 3.24
C THR A 133 4.78 3.61 4.68
N ASN A 134 5.65 2.75 5.17
CA ASN A 134 6.38 2.98 6.43
C ASN A 134 7.89 3.11 6.23
N ASP A 135 8.33 3.24 4.98
CA ASP A 135 9.73 3.40 4.63
C ASP A 135 10.05 4.88 4.35
N ASP A 136 10.86 5.47 5.22
CA ASP A 136 11.32 6.86 5.09
C ASP A 136 12.10 7.13 3.80
N GLN A 137 12.76 6.13 3.25
CA GLN A 137 13.54 6.27 2.03
C GLN A 137 12.69 6.71 0.84
N LEU A 138 11.40 6.37 0.84
CA LEU A 138 10.50 6.72 -0.25
C LEU A 138 10.11 8.20 -0.26
N ARG A 139 10.40 8.95 0.83
CA ARG A 139 10.18 10.41 0.87
C ARG A 139 10.98 11.16 -0.18
N GLN A 140 12.07 10.58 -0.69
CA GLN A 140 12.89 11.20 -1.72
C GLN A 140 12.18 11.29 -3.08
N VAL A 141 11.16 10.45 -3.31
CA VAL A 141 10.41 10.41 -4.56
C VAL A 141 9.44 11.59 -4.61
N LYS A 142 9.62 12.49 -5.59
CA LYS A 142 8.88 13.77 -5.67
C LYS A 142 7.68 13.74 -6.59
N GLU A 143 7.52 12.69 -7.39
CA GLU A 143 6.42 12.53 -8.35
C GLU A 143 5.07 12.30 -7.67
N ILE A 144 5.07 11.91 -6.39
CA ILE A 144 3.86 11.62 -5.63
C ILE A 144 4.05 12.05 -4.17
N SER A 145 2.97 12.44 -3.49
CA SER A 145 3.02 12.72 -2.05
C SER A 145 3.18 11.42 -1.27
N VAL A 146 4.26 11.30 -0.50
CA VAL A 146 4.55 10.10 0.30
C VAL A 146 4.06 10.32 1.73
N MET A 147 3.12 9.48 2.17
CA MET A 147 2.61 9.44 3.53
C MET A 147 3.32 8.31 4.28
N VAL A 148 4.06 8.65 5.33
CA VAL A 148 4.73 7.64 6.16
C VAL A 148 3.90 7.37 7.39
N VAL A 149 3.44 6.12 7.53
CA VAL A 149 2.42 5.72 8.54
C VAL A 149 2.86 6.06 9.97
N LYS A 150 4.13 5.84 10.30
CA LYS A 150 4.65 6.13 11.65
C LYS A 150 4.56 7.61 12.05
N ASP A 151 4.41 8.51 11.10
CA ASP A 151 4.26 9.95 11.40
C ASP A 151 2.90 10.26 12.04
N TYR A 152 1.96 9.33 11.94
CA TYR A 152 0.60 9.49 12.44
C TYR A 152 0.34 8.75 13.76
N LEU A 153 1.40 8.20 14.36
CA LEU A 153 1.32 7.48 15.65
C LEU A 153 1.70 8.37 16.84
#